data_3904476e11ff7cad7ae41926a19aa4b5
#
_entry.id   3904476e11ff7cad7ae41926a19aa4b5
#
_cell.length_a   1.000
_cell.length_b   1.000
_cell.length_c   1.000
_cell.angle_alpha   90.00
_cell.angle_beta   90.00
_cell.angle_gamma   90.00
#
_symmetry.space_group_name_H-M   'P 1'
#
loop_
_entity.id
_entity.type
_entity.pdbx_description
1 polymer ?
#
loop_
_entity_poly.entity_id
_entity_poly.type
_entity_poly.pdbx_seq_one_letter_code
_entity_poly.pdbx_strand_id
1 'polypeptide(L)'
;MTLHVTNTLTGEREAFTPQNPDSVLLYYCGLTVSDFAHLGHARSWVHVDVMHRWLSHLGYDVHHVENFTDVNEKIVARIGDDDLGDDEAAVARHFIQQTLADMRSLNLKRAEIYPRVSEHIPEIVALIEKLAEKGYAYESNGSVYFDVTKFPDYGKLSNQSIEELESQGDPDERSDKRNPADFALWKAGEAHPDDAPAGGDVWESPWGEGRPGWHIECSAMSMTHLGETIDIHVGGQDLVFPHHENEVAQSEAATGKPFARYWLHVRLLETEGEKMSTSLGNFSTAKGLVEEFGADVVRMFLMSAAYNRKQLFNDATFDEAKKRWETLSRGYERAVEACDSVDASGKAEDADLRTAVAETRESFTDAMNDDFNTREALAALLELVSAVNRHTDEAETYDYRGLTEAVDLFEELGGDILGFTFAGEHESDVSLAGDVVDLVLRVREQEREAGNYERADELRDELEALGVTIEDSDDGPTYRF
;
A
#
# COMPACT_ATOMS: atom_id res chain seq x y z
N MET A 1 4.41 -25.93 -2.21
CA MET A 1 3.66 -25.80 -3.50
C MET A 1 4.15 -24.58 -4.28
N THR A 2 3.85 -24.48 -5.56
CA THR A 2 4.29 -23.36 -6.39
C THR A 2 3.25 -22.24 -6.34
N LEU A 3 3.66 -21.00 -6.11
CA LEU A 3 2.78 -19.83 -6.23
C LEU A 3 2.26 -19.71 -7.67
N HIS A 4 0.97 -19.49 -7.82
CA HIS A 4 0.31 -19.16 -9.08
C HIS A 4 -0.34 -17.78 -8.96
N VAL A 5 -0.28 -17.00 -10.03
CA VAL A 5 -0.86 -15.65 -10.08
C VAL A 5 -1.74 -15.49 -11.32
N THR A 6 -2.81 -14.72 -11.21
CA THR A 6 -3.65 -14.37 -12.33
C THR A 6 -3.04 -13.17 -13.05
N ASN A 7 -2.44 -13.42 -14.21
CA ASN A 7 -1.77 -12.39 -15.00
C ASN A 7 -2.77 -11.68 -15.91
N THR A 8 -2.96 -10.39 -15.72
CA THR A 8 -3.91 -9.59 -16.54
C THR A 8 -3.52 -9.58 -18.01
N LEU A 9 -2.20 -9.64 -18.32
CA LEU A 9 -1.71 -9.60 -19.70
C LEU A 9 -2.18 -10.82 -20.52
N THR A 10 -2.22 -12.00 -19.92
CA THR A 10 -2.64 -13.24 -20.58
C THR A 10 -4.08 -13.60 -20.27
N GLY A 11 -4.64 -13.05 -19.19
CA GLY A 11 -5.94 -13.42 -18.67
C GLY A 11 -5.96 -14.79 -18.00
N GLU A 12 -4.80 -15.44 -17.84
CA GLU A 12 -4.66 -16.81 -17.33
C GLU A 12 -4.02 -16.81 -15.94
N ARG A 13 -4.22 -17.92 -15.23
CA ARG A 13 -3.54 -18.23 -13.99
C ARG A 13 -2.26 -19.00 -14.29
N GLU A 14 -1.12 -18.44 -13.94
CA GLU A 14 0.20 -18.93 -14.32
C GLU A 14 1.04 -19.25 -13.09
N ALA A 15 1.95 -20.23 -13.21
CA ALA A 15 2.95 -20.47 -12.18
C ALA A 15 3.93 -19.29 -12.13
N PHE A 16 4.08 -18.72 -10.95
CA PHE A 16 5.01 -17.61 -10.74
C PHE A 16 6.47 -18.09 -10.82
N THR A 17 7.24 -17.43 -11.65
CA THR A 17 8.67 -17.69 -11.81
C THR A 17 9.38 -16.36 -12.01
N PRO A 18 10.12 -15.83 -11.04
CA PRO A 18 10.85 -14.57 -11.20
C PRO A 18 12.03 -14.71 -12.17
N GLN A 19 12.57 -13.58 -12.63
CA GLN A 19 13.77 -13.56 -13.49
C GLN A 19 15.00 -14.08 -12.76
N ASN A 20 15.13 -13.71 -11.49
CA ASN A 20 16.16 -14.21 -10.58
C ASN A 20 15.51 -15.18 -9.58
N PRO A 21 16.03 -16.42 -9.42
CA PRO A 21 15.43 -17.37 -8.49
C PRO A 21 15.43 -16.94 -7.01
N ASP A 22 16.27 -15.96 -6.66
CA ASP A 22 16.47 -15.51 -5.27
C ASP A 22 15.80 -14.16 -4.98
N SER A 23 15.33 -13.42 -6.00
CA SER A 23 14.77 -12.08 -5.83
C SER A 23 13.58 -11.80 -6.73
N VAL A 24 12.72 -10.86 -6.33
CA VAL A 24 11.54 -10.41 -7.08
C VAL A 24 11.57 -8.90 -7.23
N LEU A 25 11.46 -8.43 -8.48
CA LEU A 25 11.34 -7.02 -8.82
C LEU A 25 9.85 -6.65 -8.88
N LEU A 26 9.37 -5.90 -7.86
CA LEU A 26 7.98 -5.52 -7.70
C LEU A 26 7.84 -3.99 -7.83
N TYR A 27 7.06 -3.53 -8.79
CA TYR A 27 6.65 -2.14 -8.93
C TYR A 27 5.17 -2.00 -8.64
N TYR A 28 4.83 -1.09 -7.74
CA TYR A 28 3.45 -0.69 -7.50
C TYR A 28 3.26 0.75 -7.97
N CYS A 29 2.31 0.92 -8.91
CA CYS A 29 1.92 2.24 -9.39
C CYS A 29 1.20 2.98 -8.26
N GLY A 30 1.92 3.90 -7.62
CA GLY A 30 1.48 4.66 -6.46
C GLY A 30 0.49 5.76 -6.83
N LEU A 31 0.11 6.56 -5.86
CA LEU A 31 -0.94 7.54 -6.03
C LEU A 31 -0.43 8.93 -6.44
N THR A 32 -1.30 9.71 -7.07
CA THR A 32 -1.14 11.15 -7.21
C THR A 32 -1.44 11.82 -5.87
N VAL A 33 -0.45 12.53 -5.32
CA VAL A 33 -0.49 13.10 -3.96
C VAL A 33 -1.19 14.46 -3.94
N SER A 34 -2.47 14.47 -4.33
CA SER A 34 -3.31 15.66 -4.42
C SER A 34 -4.40 15.73 -3.34
N ASP A 35 -4.65 14.65 -2.63
CA ASP A 35 -5.67 14.55 -1.58
C ASP A 35 -5.35 13.42 -0.60
N PHE A 36 -6.14 13.30 0.47
CA PHE A 36 -6.05 12.20 1.43
C PHE A 36 -6.36 10.86 0.76
N ALA A 37 -5.67 9.81 1.21
CA ALA A 37 -5.91 8.48 0.71
C ALA A 37 -7.31 7.98 1.10
N HIS A 38 -8.06 7.49 0.13
CA HIS A 38 -9.36 6.86 0.36
C HIS A 38 -9.24 5.33 0.53
N LEU A 39 -10.32 4.70 0.93
CA LEU A 39 -10.36 3.25 1.20
C LEU A 39 -9.95 2.39 -0.02
N GLY A 40 -10.17 2.87 -1.24
CA GLY A 40 -9.70 2.19 -2.46
C GLY A 40 -8.18 2.10 -2.54
N HIS A 41 -7.46 3.18 -2.16
CA HIS A 41 -5.99 3.16 -2.05
C HIS A 41 -5.54 2.20 -0.96
N ALA A 42 -6.17 2.27 0.23
CA ALA A 42 -5.86 1.36 1.33
C ALA A 42 -6.03 -0.11 0.94
N ARG A 43 -7.04 -0.44 0.10
CA ARG A 43 -7.23 -1.79 -0.42
C ARG A 43 -6.04 -2.25 -1.27
N SER A 44 -5.59 -1.42 -2.19
CA SER A 44 -4.43 -1.75 -3.02
C SER A 44 -3.18 -1.93 -2.16
N TRP A 45 -2.94 -1.01 -1.24
CA TRP A 45 -1.80 -1.08 -0.33
C TRP A 45 -1.79 -2.35 0.51
N VAL A 46 -2.91 -2.71 1.15
CA VAL A 46 -2.98 -3.91 2.00
C VAL A 46 -2.73 -5.17 1.18
N HIS A 47 -3.28 -5.27 -0.04
CA HIS A 47 -3.01 -6.44 -0.88
C HIS A 47 -1.56 -6.49 -1.38
N VAL A 48 -0.95 -5.36 -1.76
CA VAL A 48 0.46 -5.30 -2.14
C VAL A 48 1.38 -5.63 -0.96
N ASP A 49 1.05 -5.15 0.24
CA ASP A 49 1.75 -5.49 1.48
C ASP A 49 1.73 -7.01 1.73
N VAL A 50 0.56 -7.64 1.62
CA VAL A 50 0.44 -9.11 1.77
C VAL A 50 1.21 -9.86 0.68
N MET A 51 1.20 -9.38 -0.57
CA MET A 51 2.02 -9.95 -1.65
C MET A 51 3.51 -9.86 -1.31
N HIS A 52 3.98 -8.70 -0.88
CA HIS A 52 5.38 -8.49 -0.46
C HIS A 52 5.75 -9.43 0.70
N ARG A 53 4.92 -9.48 1.77
CA ARG A 53 5.16 -10.33 2.94
C ARG A 53 5.18 -11.81 2.57
N TRP A 54 4.24 -12.26 1.73
CA TRP A 54 4.19 -13.66 1.27
C TRP A 54 5.40 -14.03 0.41
N LEU A 55 5.78 -13.19 -0.56
CA LEU A 55 6.98 -13.42 -1.36
C LEU A 55 8.24 -13.48 -0.50
N SER A 56 8.36 -12.60 0.50
CA SER A 56 9.46 -12.65 1.48
C SER A 56 9.43 -13.93 2.31
N HIS A 57 8.24 -14.39 2.74
CA HIS A 57 8.07 -15.66 3.47
C HIS A 57 8.48 -16.89 2.62
N LEU A 58 8.23 -16.85 1.30
CA LEU A 58 8.71 -17.85 0.36
C LEU A 58 10.25 -17.82 0.15
N GLY A 59 10.94 -16.87 0.74
CA GLY A 59 12.41 -16.74 0.73
C GLY A 59 12.96 -15.84 -0.36
N TYR A 60 12.12 -15.08 -1.08
CA TYR A 60 12.60 -14.10 -2.05
C TYR A 60 13.06 -12.82 -1.38
N ASP A 61 14.14 -12.22 -1.91
CA ASP A 61 14.49 -10.83 -1.66
C ASP A 61 13.62 -9.94 -2.56
N VAL A 62 12.68 -9.20 -1.95
CA VAL A 62 11.65 -8.44 -2.68
C VAL A 62 12.08 -6.98 -2.82
N HIS A 63 12.52 -6.59 -4.01
CA HIS A 63 12.81 -5.20 -4.35
C HIS A 63 11.51 -4.47 -4.72
N HIS A 64 10.91 -3.83 -3.73
CA HIS A 64 9.64 -3.13 -3.85
C HIS A 64 9.86 -1.63 -4.08
N VAL A 65 9.37 -1.13 -5.22
CA VAL A 65 9.34 0.29 -5.57
C VAL A 65 7.90 0.75 -5.72
N GLU A 66 7.54 1.85 -5.06
CA GLU A 66 6.21 2.50 -5.14
C GLU A 66 6.41 4.00 -5.34
N ASN A 67 5.90 4.56 -6.43
CA ASN A 67 6.10 5.97 -6.72
C ASN A 67 5.10 6.90 -6.03
N PHE A 68 5.49 8.17 -5.91
CA PHE A 68 4.58 9.28 -5.69
C PHE A 68 4.53 10.15 -6.94
N THR A 69 3.34 10.30 -7.52
CA THR A 69 3.10 11.30 -8.57
C THR A 69 2.90 12.65 -7.90
N ASP A 70 3.98 13.42 -7.80
CA ASP A 70 4.07 14.72 -7.15
C ASP A 70 4.03 15.90 -8.14
N VAL A 71 3.81 15.60 -9.42
CA VAL A 71 3.66 16.56 -10.52
C VAL A 71 2.34 16.29 -11.24
N ASN A 72 1.31 17.09 -10.94
CA ASN A 72 -0.01 16.88 -11.56
C ASN A 72 -0.90 18.12 -11.44
N GLU A 73 -1.77 18.33 -12.42
CA GLU A 73 -2.73 19.45 -12.42
C GLU A 73 -3.66 19.44 -11.19
N LYS A 74 -3.97 18.26 -10.63
CA LYS A 74 -4.77 18.12 -9.40
C LYS A 74 -4.04 18.68 -8.17
N ILE A 75 -2.72 18.56 -8.12
CA ILE A 75 -1.89 19.13 -7.05
C ILE A 75 -1.87 20.64 -7.18
N VAL A 76 -1.62 21.14 -8.41
CA VAL A 76 -1.61 22.58 -8.70
C VAL A 76 -2.93 23.24 -8.35
N ALA A 77 -4.06 22.56 -8.60
CA ALA A 77 -5.39 23.07 -8.26
C ALA A 77 -5.63 23.28 -6.75
N ARG A 78 -4.75 22.70 -5.90
CA ARG A 78 -4.82 22.82 -4.43
C ARG A 78 -3.85 23.86 -3.86
N ILE A 79 -3.04 24.54 -4.72
CA ILE A 79 -2.11 25.59 -4.27
C ILE A 79 -2.92 26.74 -3.65
N GLY A 80 -2.55 27.10 -2.42
CA GLY A 80 -3.22 28.17 -1.66
C GLY A 80 -4.48 27.73 -0.91
N ASP A 81 -4.85 26.44 -0.96
CA ASP A 81 -5.81 25.89 -0.01
C ASP A 81 -5.22 25.94 1.41
N ASP A 82 -6.09 26.04 2.42
CA ASP A 82 -5.71 26.23 3.83
C ASP A 82 -4.61 25.24 4.24
N ASP A 83 -3.47 25.78 4.73
CA ASP A 83 -2.32 25.05 5.29
C ASP A 83 -1.56 24.09 4.34
N LEU A 84 -1.90 24.00 3.03
CA LEU A 84 -1.22 23.12 2.09
C LEU A 84 0.05 23.71 1.50
N GLY A 85 0.19 25.04 1.47
CA GLY A 85 1.37 25.75 0.96
C GLY A 85 1.13 26.55 -0.33
N ASP A 86 2.16 27.29 -0.75
CA ASP A 86 2.07 28.28 -1.81
C ASP A 86 2.61 27.80 -3.17
N ASP A 87 3.08 26.55 -3.25
CA ASP A 87 3.61 25.92 -4.46
C ASP A 87 3.23 24.43 -4.57
N GLU A 88 3.40 23.85 -5.77
CA GLU A 88 3.08 22.45 -6.06
C GLU A 88 3.87 21.50 -5.18
N ALA A 89 5.16 21.76 -4.97
CA ALA A 89 6.02 20.92 -4.15
C ALA A 89 5.62 20.92 -2.66
N ALA A 90 5.08 22.02 -2.14
CA ALA A 90 4.57 22.10 -0.76
C ALA A 90 3.31 21.27 -0.59
N VAL A 91 2.34 21.40 -1.51
CA VAL A 91 1.11 20.59 -1.53
C VAL A 91 1.44 19.10 -1.63
N ALA A 92 2.28 18.71 -2.59
CA ALA A 92 2.70 17.32 -2.77
C ALA A 92 3.39 16.77 -1.51
N ARG A 93 4.29 17.54 -0.90
CA ARG A 93 5.00 17.16 0.32
C ARG A 93 4.04 16.93 1.49
N HIS A 94 3.01 17.78 1.64
CA HIS A 94 1.97 17.61 2.65
C HIS A 94 1.27 16.25 2.49
N PHE A 95 0.76 15.94 1.30
CA PHE A 95 0.02 14.69 1.09
C PHE A 95 0.92 13.45 1.07
N ILE A 96 2.19 13.54 0.67
CA ILE A 96 3.17 12.46 0.84
C ILE A 96 3.33 12.11 2.33
N GLN A 97 3.45 13.12 3.20
CA GLN A 97 3.58 12.89 4.64
C GLN A 97 2.33 12.23 5.23
N GLN A 98 1.13 12.68 4.83
CA GLN A 98 -0.13 12.06 5.24
C GLN A 98 -0.23 10.61 4.75
N THR A 99 0.07 10.37 3.47
CA THR A 99 0.07 9.03 2.87
C THR A 99 1.00 8.07 3.62
N LEU A 100 2.23 8.50 3.92
CA LEU A 100 3.18 7.69 4.69
C LEU A 100 2.73 7.46 6.15
N ALA A 101 1.97 8.40 6.74
CA ALA A 101 1.36 8.22 8.05
C ALA A 101 0.21 7.19 7.98
N ASP A 102 -0.66 7.28 6.97
CA ASP A 102 -1.75 6.34 6.74
C ASP A 102 -1.23 4.91 6.50
N MET A 103 -0.19 4.77 5.68
CA MET A 103 0.49 3.48 5.46
C MET A 103 1.02 2.88 6.77
N ARG A 104 1.62 3.71 7.61
CA ARG A 104 2.15 3.29 8.91
C ARG A 104 1.01 2.87 9.85
N SER A 105 -0.07 3.64 9.91
CA SER A 105 -1.23 3.33 10.75
C SER A 105 -1.90 2.01 10.35
N LEU A 106 -1.81 1.62 9.08
CA LEU A 106 -2.27 0.33 8.56
C LEU A 106 -1.25 -0.81 8.72
N ASN A 107 -0.13 -0.61 9.43
CA ASN A 107 0.94 -1.59 9.58
C ASN A 107 1.47 -2.15 8.25
N LEU A 108 1.60 -1.26 7.22
CA LEU A 108 2.14 -1.68 5.93
C LEU A 108 3.67 -1.74 5.96
N LYS A 109 4.22 -2.78 5.37
CA LYS A 109 5.66 -2.88 5.12
C LYS A 109 6.05 -1.81 4.09
N ARG A 110 7.07 -1.03 4.41
CA ARG A 110 7.50 0.06 3.52
C ARG A 110 8.13 -0.50 2.25
N ALA A 111 7.89 0.19 1.11
CA ALA A 111 8.69 -0.02 -0.08
C ALA A 111 10.16 0.40 0.20
N GLU A 112 11.10 -0.19 -0.51
CA GLU A 112 12.51 0.18 -0.41
C GLU A 112 12.74 1.60 -0.92
N ILE A 113 12.04 1.96 -2.00
CA ILE A 113 12.17 3.25 -2.68
C ILE A 113 10.79 3.81 -2.99
N TYR A 114 10.61 5.11 -2.69
CA TYR A 114 9.47 5.91 -3.10
C TYR A 114 9.94 7.01 -4.08
N PRO A 115 10.16 6.71 -5.37
CA PRO A 115 10.59 7.70 -6.34
C PRO A 115 9.51 8.73 -6.59
N ARG A 116 9.92 9.99 -6.84
CA ARG A 116 9.05 11.10 -7.18
C ARG A 116 9.25 11.53 -8.62
N VAL A 117 8.19 11.94 -9.27
CA VAL A 117 8.25 12.41 -10.66
C VAL A 117 9.19 13.61 -10.78
N SER A 118 9.08 14.59 -9.86
CA SER A 118 9.92 15.80 -9.85
C SER A 118 11.42 15.51 -9.77
N GLU A 119 11.80 14.35 -9.22
CA GLU A 119 13.19 13.93 -9.05
C GLU A 119 13.71 13.09 -10.23
N HIS A 120 12.83 12.76 -11.23
CA HIS A 120 13.15 11.86 -12.36
C HIS A 120 12.94 12.51 -13.74
N ILE A 121 12.89 13.83 -13.81
CA ILE A 121 12.71 14.56 -15.08
C ILE A 121 13.79 14.22 -16.12
N PRO A 122 15.09 14.13 -15.76
CA PRO A 122 16.13 13.76 -16.73
C PRO A 122 15.91 12.35 -17.33
N GLU A 123 15.50 11.38 -16.53
CA GLU A 123 15.23 10.00 -16.96
C GLU A 123 13.99 9.94 -17.85
N ILE A 124 12.96 10.73 -17.54
CA ILE A 124 11.75 10.87 -18.36
C ILE A 124 12.12 11.46 -19.73
N VAL A 125 12.85 12.56 -19.75
CA VAL A 125 13.30 13.20 -21.01
C VAL A 125 14.12 12.23 -21.85
N ALA A 126 15.09 11.52 -21.24
CA ALA A 126 15.92 10.54 -21.93
C ALA A 126 15.08 9.39 -22.53
N LEU A 127 14.03 8.94 -21.82
CA LEU A 127 13.14 7.90 -22.33
C LEU A 127 12.33 8.41 -23.54
N ILE A 128 11.82 9.66 -23.49
CA ILE A 128 11.10 10.28 -24.60
C ILE A 128 12.01 10.46 -25.82
N GLU A 129 13.27 10.93 -25.62
CA GLU A 129 14.25 11.04 -26.71
C GLU A 129 14.49 9.68 -27.38
N LYS A 130 14.65 8.60 -26.58
CA LYS A 130 14.83 7.23 -27.09
C LYS A 130 13.62 6.76 -27.91
N LEU A 131 12.39 7.10 -27.49
CA LEU A 131 11.17 6.81 -28.23
C LEU A 131 11.11 7.59 -29.55
N ALA A 132 11.47 8.88 -29.53
CA ALA A 132 11.52 9.74 -30.70
C ALA A 132 12.56 9.25 -31.71
N GLU A 133 13.78 8.91 -31.28
CA GLU A 133 14.83 8.34 -32.12
C GLU A 133 14.41 7.04 -32.80
N LYS A 134 13.59 6.22 -32.13
CA LYS A 134 13.05 4.97 -32.69
C LYS A 134 11.82 5.17 -33.57
N GLY A 135 11.28 6.39 -33.61
CA GLY A 135 10.12 6.76 -34.44
C GLY A 135 8.76 6.42 -33.84
N TYR A 136 8.70 6.17 -32.51
CA TYR A 136 7.46 5.94 -31.77
C TYR A 136 6.86 7.24 -31.21
N ALA A 137 7.64 8.32 -31.15
CA ALA A 137 7.16 9.61 -30.66
C ALA A 137 7.37 10.70 -31.71
N TYR A 138 6.53 11.74 -31.65
CA TYR A 138 6.61 12.91 -32.51
C TYR A 138 6.29 14.19 -31.74
N GLU A 139 6.91 15.27 -32.17
CA GLU A 139 6.64 16.62 -31.67
C GLU A 139 5.49 17.27 -32.43
N SER A 140 4.65 18.00 -31.71
CA SER A 140 3.62 18.87 -32.24
C SER A 140 3.42 20.06 -31.30
N ASN A 141 3.68 21.29 -31.79
CA ASN A 141 3.53 22.55 -31.06
C ASN A 141 4.24 22.57 -29.66
N GLY A 142 5.45 22.01 -29.57
CA GLY A 142 6.24 21.94 -28.33
C GLY A 142 5.84 20.80 -27.38
N SER A 143 4.73 20.12 -27.65
CA SER A 143 4.37 18.86 -26.96
C SER A 143 4.88 17.66 -27.72
N VAL A 144 5.11 16.55 -27.01
CA VAL A 144 5.54 15.27 -27.61
C VAL A 144 4.49 14.21 -27.33
N TYR A 145 4.09 13.51 -28.36
CA TYR A 145 3.07 12.47 -28.32
C TYR A 145 3.64 11.11 -28.72
N PHE A 146 3.15 10.05 -28.12
CA PHE A 146 3.37 8.67 -28.56
C PHE A 146 2.42 8.35 -29.72
N ASP A 147 2.96 7.84 -30.83
CA ASP A 147 2.21 7.39 -32.00
C ASP A 147 1.81 5.93 -31.81
N VAL A 148 0.58 5.69 -31.33
CA VAL A 148 0.09 4.34 -31.02
C VAL A 148 0.05 3.44 -32.26
N THR A 149 -0.07 4.03 -33.45
CA THR A 149 -0.12 3.27 -34.73
C THR A 149 1.22 2.62 -35.07
N LYS A 150 2.32 3.05 -34.42
CA LYS A 150 3.65 2.49 -34.58
C LYS A 150 3.94 1.29 -33.69
N PHE A 151 3.15 1.07 -32.67
CA PHE A 151 3.28 -0.06 -31.75
C PHE A 151 2.21 -1.11 -32.04
N PRO A 152 2.53 -2.18 -32.80
CA PRO A 152 1.53 -3.14 -33.28
C PRO A 152 0.76 -3.87 -32.18
N ASP A 153 1.36 -4.00 -30.99
CA ASP A 153 0.79 -4.72 -29.86
C ASP A 153 0.01 -3.79 -28.89
N TYR A 154 -0.30 -2.54 -29.32
CA TYR A 154 -1.08 -1.61 -28.50
C TYR A 154 -2.48 -2.17 -28.22
N GLY A 155 -2.87 -2.17 -26.96
CA GLY A 155 -4.13 -2.75 -26.49
C GLY A 155 -4.00 -4.19 -25.98
N LYS A 156 -2.79 -4.79 -25.96
CA LYS A 156 -2.61 -6.19 -25.54
C LYS A 156 -2.89 -6.44 -24.06
N LEU A 157 -2.66 -5.45 -23.18
CA LEU A 157 -2.95 -5.56 -21.75
C LEU A 157 -4.44 -5.36 -21.45
N SER A 158 -5.02 -4.35 -22.09
CA SER A 158 -6.43 -3.98 -21.89
C SER A 158 -7.42 -4.82 -22.72
N ASN A 159 -6.88 -5.59 -23.67
CA ASN A 159 -7.65 -6.34 -24.69
C ASN A 159 -8.61 -5.43 -25.49
N GLN A 160 -8.13 -4.24 -25.87
CA GLN A 160 -8.86 -3.24 -26.67
C GLN A 160 -8.16 -3.00 -28.00
N SER A 161 -8.92 -2.76 -29.06
CA SER A 161 -8.35 -2.36 -30.36
C SER A 161 -8.21 -0.84 -30.45
N ILE A 162 -7.24 -0.36 -31.26
CA ILE A 162 -7.06 1.08 -31.53
C ILE A 162 -8.37 1.69 -32.09
N GLU A 163 -9.12 0.97 -32.94
CA GLU A 163 -10.37 1.44 -33.53
C GLU A 163 -11.47 1.66 -32.46
N GLU A 164 -11.52 0.80 -31.44
CA GLU A 164 -12.44 0.99 -30.30
C GLU A 164 -12.03 2.22 -29.48
N LEU A 165 -10.74 2.45 -29.29
CA LEU A 165 -10.18 3.58 -28.54
C LEU A 165 -10.37 4.90 -29.28
N GLU A 166 -10.23 4.94 -30.60
CA GLU A 166 -10.53 6.13 -31.43
C GLU A 166 -11.98 6.61 -31.25
N SER A 167 -12.91 5.69 -30.98
CA SER A 167 -14.32 6.02 -30.75
C SER A 167 -14.61 6.56 -29.35
N GLN A 168 -13.66 6.40 -28.42
CA GLN A 168 -13.77 6.84 -27.01
C GLN A 168 -12.92 8.07 -26.69
N GLY A 169 -12.21 8.63 -27.69
CA GLY A 169 -11.33 9.78 -27.52
C GLY A 169 -12.03 10.96 -26.83
N ASP A 170 -11.34 11.59 -25.90
CA ASP A 170 -11.84 12.78 -25.20
C ASP A 170 -12.03 13.92 -26.22
N PRO A 171 -13.26 14.46 -26.38
CA PRO A 171 -13.52 15.55 -27.31
C PRO A 171 -12.78 16.85 -26.97
N ASP A 172 -12.29 17.02 -25.73
CA ASP A 172 -11.53 18.17 -25.28
C ASP A 172 -10.02 18.05 -25.48
N GLU A 173 -9.53 16.89 -25.96
CA GLU A 173 -8.12 16.72 -26.29
C GLU A 173 -7.76 17.38 -27.64
N ARG A 174 -6.76 18.21 -27.56
CA ARG A 174 -6.15 19.11 -28.55
C ARG A 174 -6.10 18.57 -29.98
N SER A 175 -6.35 19.47 -30.93
CA SER A 175 -6.19 19.29 -32.38
C SER A 175 -4.77 18.94 -32.86
N ASP A 176 -3.81 18.76 -31.96
CA ASP A 176 -2.37 18.59 -32.24
C ASP A 176 -1.95 17.13 -32.42
N LYS A 177 -2.79 16.17 -32.03
CA LYS A 177 -2.55 14.74 -32.19
C LYS A 177 -2.74 14.30 -33.65
N ARG A 178 -1.90 13.36 -34.10
CA ARG A 178 -2.05 12.71 -35.40
C ARG A 178 -3.17 11.69 -35.44
N ASN A 179 -3.33 10.99 -34.30
CA ASN A 179 -4.40 10.02 -34.06
C ASN A 179 -5.07 10.32 -32.72
N PRO A 180 -6.40 10.24 -32.57
CA PRO A 180 -7.10 10.48 -31.31
C PRO A 180 -6.62 9.60 -30.15
N ALA A 181 -6.15 8.38 -30.42
CA ALA A 181 -5.62 7.47 -29.42
C ALA A 181 -4.17 7.78 -28.99
N ASP A 182 -3.45 8.68 -29.68
CA ASP A 182 -2.12 9.09 -29.28
C ASP A 182 -2.18 9.78 -27.91
N PHE A 183 -1.15 9.63 -27.11
CA PHE A 183 -1.11 10.19 -25.76
C PHE A 183 0.16 11.03 -25.51
N ALA A 184 0.05 12.01 -24.63
CA ALA A 184 1.14 12.93 -24.36
C ALA A 184 2.24 12.27 -23.55
N LEU A 185 3.49 12.44 -24.01
CA LEU A 185 4.72 12.09 -23.30
C LEU A 185 5.34 13.32 -22.63
N TRP A 186 5.23 14.49 -23.31
CA TRP A 186 5.64 15.79 -22.81
C TRP A 186 4.60 16.83 -23.19
N LYS A 187 4.17 17.63 -22.24
CA LYS A 187 3.19 18.70 -22.44
C LYS A 187 3.91 20.05 -22.40
N ALA A 188 3.79 20.86 -23.45
CA ALA A 188 4.38 22.19 -23.51
C ALA A 188 3.81 23.11 -22.41
N GLY A 189 4.67 23.82 -21.68
CA GLY A 189 4.28 24.65 -20.55
C GLY A 189 3.45 25.88 -20.90
N GLU A 190 3.66 26.46 -22.10
CA GLU A 190 2.97 27.68 -22.57
C GLU A 190 1.72 27.43 -23.43
N ALA A 191 1.48 26.18 -23.87
CA ALA A 191 0.46 25.91 -24.89
C ALA A 191 -0.98 26.14 -24.41
N HIS A 192 -1.23 26.25 -23.08
CA HIS A 192 -2.55 26.48 -22.51
C HIS A 192 -2.50 27.32 -21.24
N PRO A 193 -2.41 28.66 -21.37
CA PRO A 193 -2.53 29.57 -20.22
C PRO A 193 -3.89 29.46 -19.51
N ASP A 194 -4.92 28.90 -20.18
CA ASP A 194 -6.24 28.70 -19.58
C ASP A 194 -6.42 27.33 -18.92
N ASP A 195 -5.55 26.33 -19.23
CA ASP A 195 -5.64 24.95 -18.75
C ASP A 195 -4.54 24.58 -17.74
N ALA A 196 -3.42 25.31 -17.71
CA ALA A 196 -2.41 25.16 -16.68
C ALA A 196 -2.77 26.11 -15.52
N PRO A 197 -3.12 25.58 -14.34
CA PRO A 197 -3.28 26.43 -13.17
C PRO A 197 -1.99 27.23 -12.95
N ALA A 198 -2.13 28.52 -12.68
CA ALA A 198 -0.96 29.35 -12.38
C ALA A 198 -0.21 28.77 -11.17
N GLY A 199 1.08 28.46 -11.35
CA GLY A 199 1.94 28.00 -10.25
C GLY A 199 2.41 26.54 -10.31
N GLY A 200 2.08 25.78 -11.38
CA GLY A 200 2.66 24.45 -11.59
C GLY A 200 4.13 24.53 -12.02
N ASP A 201 4.95 23.59 -11.51
CA ASP A 201 6.36 23.50 -11.90
C ASP A 201 6.51 23.07 -13.38
N VAL A 202 7.46 23.67 -14.07
CA VAL A 202 7.84 23.35 -15.46
C VAL A 202 9.34 23.10 -15.53
N TRP A 203 9.77 22.28 -16.47
CA TRP A 203 11.15 21.88 -16.66
C TRP A 203 11.61 22.11 -18.08
N GLU A 204 12.88 22.42 -18.23
CA GLU A 204 13.54 22.50 -19.52
C GLU A 204 13.63 21.13 -20.18
N SER A 205 13.35 21.07 -21.48
CA SER A 205 13.52 19.86 -22.29
C SER A 205 14.01 20.21 -23.70
N PRO A 206 14.43 19.22 -24.53
CA PRO A 206 14.76 19.46 -25.94
C PRO A 206 13.63 20.09 -26.77
N TRP A 207 12.38 19.98 -26.29
CA TRP A 207 11.18 20.49 -26.96
C TRP A 207 10.69 21.82 -26.37
N GLY A 208 11.42 22.39 -25.41
CA GLY A 208 11.08 23.57 -24.66
C GLY A 208 10.64 23.29 -23.23
N GLU A 209 10.26 24.35 -22.51
CA GLU A 209 9.70 24.23 -21.17
C GLU A 209 8.38 23.46 -21.19
N GLY A 210 8.18 22.58 -20.19
CA GLY A 210 6.97 21.77 -20.11
C GLY A 210 6.93 20.85 -18.93
N ARG A 211 6.01 19.89 -18.97
CA ARG A 211 5.76 18.91 -17.93
C ARG A 211 5.67 17.50 -18.54
N PRO A 212 6.02 16.44 -17.77
CA PRO A 212 5.83 15.07 -18.24
C PRO A 212 4.35 14.74 -18.45
N GLY A 213 4.08 13.85 -19.39
CA GLY A 213 2.80 13.16 -19.47
C GLY A 213 2.69 12.11 -18.36
N TRP A 214 1.48 11.93 -17.82
CA TRP A 214 1.24 11.06 -16.67
C TRP A 214 1.74 9.61 -16.83
N HIS A 215 1.74 9.06 -18.04
CA HIS A 215 2.08 7.64 -18.26
C HIS A 215 3.58 7.38 -18.34
N ILE A 216 4.37 8.34 -18.83
CA ILE A 216 5.82 8.17 -19.00
C ILE A 216 6.57 8.17 -17.67
N GLU A 217 5.97 8.76 -16.66
CA GLU A 217 6.52 8.88 -15.30
C GLU A 217 6.83 7.52 -14.70
N CYS A 218 5.81 6.65 -14.62
CA CYS A 218 5.94 5.31 -14.05
C CYS A 218 6.89 4.42 -14.88
N SER A 219 6.85 4.51 -16.22
CA SER A 219 7.79 3.80 -17.08
C SER A 219 9.24 4.19 -16.78
N ALA A 220 9.52 5.51 -16.67
CA ALA A 220 10.87 6.00 -16.39
C ALA A 220 11.35 5.61 -14.99
N MET A 221 10.53 5.85 -13.95
CA MET A 221 10.86 5.52 -12.56
C MET A 221 11.05 4.02 -12.35
N SER A 222 10.14 3.19 -12.86
CA SER A 222 10.25 1.72 -12.78
C SER A 222 11.54 1.22 -13.43
N MET A 223 11.83 1.65 -14.66
CA MET A 223 13.04 1.21 -15.36
C MET A 223 14.34 1.72 -14.71
N THR A 224 14.31 2.90 -14.10
CA THR A 224 15.48 3.46 -13.39
C THR A 224 15.85 2.65 -12.19
N HIS A 225 14.87 2.22 -11.40
CA HIS A 225 15.12 1.55 -10.12
C HIS A 225 15.14 0.02 -10.22
N LEU A 226 14.39 -0.57 -11.16
CA LEU A 226 14.22 -2.02 -11.27
C LEU A 226 14.75 -2.60 -12.60
N GLY A 227 15.08 -1.75 -13.58
CA GLY A 227 15.59 -2.18 -14.89
C GLY A 227 14.51 -2.32 -15.96
N GLU A 228 14.93 -2.74 -17.18
CA GLU A 228 14.08 -2.71 -18.37
C GLU A 228 12.93 -3.73 -18.35
N THR A 229 13.04 -4.78 -17.55
CA THR A 229 12.00 -5.80 -17.34
C THR A 229 11.87 -6.08 -15.87
N ILE A 230 10.66 -6.02 -15.33
CA ILE A 230 10.35 -6.32 -13.94
C ILE A 230 9.55 -7.63 -13.82
N ASP A 231 9.49 -8.21 -12.62
CA ASP A 231 8.73 -9.44 -12.41
C ASP A 231 7.25 -9.14 -12.26
N ILE A 232 6.87 -8.27 -11.33
CA ILE A 232 5.48 -7.96 -11.01
C ILE A 232 5.25 -6.44 -11.12
N HIS A 233 4.24 -6.06 -11.90
CA HIS A 233 3.67 -4.71 -11.90
C HIS A 233 2.26 -4.76 -11.32
N VAL A 234 2.01 -3.98 -10.26
CA VAL A 234 0.71 -3.93 -9.58
C VAL A 234 0.10 -2.54 -9.68
N GLY A 235 -1.23 -2.48 -9.75
CA GLY A 235 -1.99 -1.23 -9.65
C GLY A 235 -3.48 -1.47 -9.49
N GLY A 236 -4.26 -0.38 -9.45
CA GLY A 236 -5.71 -0.45 -9.46
C GLY A 236 -6.26 -0.98 -10.80
N GLN A 237 -7.43 -1.60 -10.78
CA GLN A 237 -8.09 -2.10 -12.00
C GLN A 237 -8.38 -0.98 -13.02
N ASP A 238 -8.61 0.22 -12.57
CA ASP A 238 -8.84 1.42 -13.38
C ASP A 238 -7.58 1.89 -14.12
N LEU A 239 -6.39 1.48 -13.67
CA LEU A 239 -5.12 1.78 -14.31
C LEU A 239 -4.82 0.86 -15.51
N VAL A 240 -5.51 -0.28 -15.67
CA VAL A 240 -5.29 -1.18 -16.82
C VAL A 240 -5.31 -0.40 -18.12
N PHE A 241 -6.30 0.48 -18.24
CA PHE A 241 -6.41 1.41 -19.37
C PHE A 241 -6.87 2.79 -18.86
N PRO A 242 -6.22 3.87 -19.31
CA PRO A 242 -5.14 3.89 -20.32
C PRO A 242 -3.73 3.74 -19.72
N HIS A 243 -3.53 3.85 -18.40
CA HIS A 243 -2.22 4.09 -17.80
C HIS A 243 -1.22 2.95 -18.03
N HIS A 244 -1.52 1.74 -17.60
CA HIS A 244 -0.62 0.59 -17.73
C HIS A 244 -0.45 0.12 -19.19
N GLU A 245 -1.51 0.23 -20.02
CA GLU A 245 -1.37 -0.03 -21.45
C GLU A 245 -0.36 0.92 -22.09
N ASN A 246 -0.39 2.19 -21.73
CA ASN A 246 0.55 3.19 -22.21
C ASN A 246 1.96 2.96 -21.67
N GLU A 247 2.12 2.51 -20.42
CA GLU A 247 3.42 2.10 -19.89
C GLU A 247 4.02 0.91 -20.64
N VAL A 248 3.20 -0.09 -20.98
CA VAL A 248 3.62 -1.22 -21.82
C VAL A 248 4.14 -0.70 -23.16
N ALA A 249 3.36 0.15 -23.84
CA ALA A 249 3.74 0.68 -25.14
C ALA A 249 5.04 1.47 -25.09
N GLN A 250 5.20 2.37 -24.11
CA GLN A 250 6.39 3.19 -23.92
C GLN A 250 7.63 2.33 -23.65
N SER A 251 7.53 1.47 -22.64
CA SER A 251 8.68 0.70 -22.16
C SER A 251 9.14 -0.33 -23.18
N GLU A 252 8.21 -1.05 -23.82
CA GLU A 252 8.54 -2.07 -24.80
C GLU A 252 9.00 -1.48 -26.13
N ALA A 253 8.41 -0.36 -26.58
CA ALA A 253 8.90 0.36 -27.75
C ALA A 253 10.34 0.88 -27.52
N ALA A 254 10.62 1.39 -26.32
CA ALA A 254 11.94 1.90 -25.96
C ALA A 254 13.00 0.79 -25.85
N THR A 255 12.65 -0.37 -25.30
CA THR A 255 13.62 -1.44 -24.96
C THR A 255 13.66 -2.57 -25.97
N GLY A 256 12.51 -2.91 -26.57
CA GLY A 256 12.32 -4.12 -27.38
C GLY A 256 12.19 -5.40 -26.53
N LYS A 257 11.92 -5.25 -25.22
CA LYS A 257 11.76 -6.33 -24.24
C LYS A 257 10.40 -6.21 -23.58
N PRO A 258 9.84 -7.32 -23.03
CA PRO A 258 8.66 -7.23 -22.17
C PRO A 258 8.94 -6.31 -20.97
N PHE A 259 7.98 -5.43 -20.64
CA PHE A 259 8.15 -4.49 -19.53
C PHE A 259 7.93 -5.18 -18.18
N ALA A 260 6.81 -5.88 -18.02
CA ALA A 260 6.57 -6.69 -16.82
C ALA A 260 6.14 -8.10 -17.21
N ARG A 261 6.56 -9.09 -16.41
CA ARG A 261 6.21 -10.51 -16.62
C ARG A 261 4.80 -10.80 -16.15
N TYR A 262 4.43 -10.25 -15.00
CA TYR A 262 3.12 -10.44 -14.38
C TYR A 262 2.48 -9.09 -14.07
N TRP A 263 1.26 -8.90 -14.57
CA TRP A 263 0.43 -7.73 -14.32
C TRP A 263 -0.70 -8.10 -13.36
N LEU A 264 -0.68 -7.53 -12.15
CA LEU A 264 -1.68 -7.81 -11.13
C LEU A 264 -2.52 -6.56 -10.86
N HIS A 265 -3.84 -6.69 -10.90
CA HIS A 265 -4.73 -5.55 -10.73
C HIS A 265 -5.69 -5.76 -9.58
N VAL A 266 -5.67 -4.83 -8.62
CA VAL A 266 -6.58 -4.82 -7.48
C VAL A 266 -7.92 -4.25 -7.91
N ARG A 267 -8.99 -5.04 -7.73
CA ARG A 267 -10.36 -4.62 -8.04
C ARG A 267 -10.83 -3.54 -7.09
N LEU A 268 -11.62 -2.62 -7.65
CA LEU A 268 -12.20 -1.51 -6.89
C LEU A 268 -13.24 -2.00 -5.88
N LEU A 269 -13.44 -1.18 -4.85
CA LEU A 269 -14.57 -1.30 -3.93
C LEU A 269 -15.85 -0.83 -4.62
N GLU A 270 -16.95 -1.51 -4.39
CA GLU A 270 -18.28 -1.10 -4.84
C GLU A 270 -19.08 -0.60 -3.64
N THR A 271 -19.77 0.54 -3.81
CA THR A 271 -20.74 1.05 -2.83
C THR A 271 -22.15 0.80 -3.33
N GLU A 272 -23.09 0.44 -2.44
CA GLU A 272 -24.50 0.31 -2.79
C GLU A 272 -25.14 1.68 -3.00
N GLY A 273 -25.32 2.08 -4.28
CA GLY A 273 -26.06 3.26 -4.67
C GLY A 273 -25.39 4.60 -4.34
N GLU A 274 -26.06 5.74 -4.67
CA GLU A 274 -25.59 7.10 -4.39
C GLU A 274 -25.60 7.51 -2.90
N LYS A 275 -26.03 6.63 -1.99
CA LYS A 275 -26.02 6.84 -0.54
C LYS A 275 -25.05 5.87 0.11
N MET A 276 -23.87 6.37 0.43
CA MET A 276 -23.12 5.80 1.56
C MET A 276 -24.01 5.87 2.80
N SER A 277 -24.04 4.79 3.58
CA SER A 277 -24.84 4.73 4.82
C SER A 277 -24.49 5.90 5.74
N THR A 278 -25.45 6.33 6.55
CA THR A 278 -25.28 7.46 7.49
C THR A 278 -24.22 7.19 8.57
N SER A 279 -23.91 5.91 8.84
CA SER A 279 -22.89 5.53 9.83
C SER A 279 -21.47 5.47 9.26
N LEU A 280 -21.29 5.03 8.00
CA LEU A 280 -19.99 5.01 7.32
C LEU A 280 -19.79 6.20 6.34
N GLY A 281 -20.82 7.00 6.11
CA GLY A 281 -20.82 8.08 5.12
C GLY A 281 -19.84 9.22 5.34
N ASN A 282 -19.27 9.33 6.55
CA ASN A 282 -18.23 10.32 6.88
C ASN A 282 -16.81 9.79 6.71
N PHE A 283 -16.63 8.49 6.43
CA PHE A 283 -15.33 7.84 6.33
C PHE A 283 -14.93 7.64 4.86
N SER A 284 -14.68 8.73 4.16
CA SER A 284 -14.13 8.68 2.80
C SER A 284 -12.63 8.35 2.79
N THR A 285 -11.92 8.58 3.90
CA THR A 285 -10.47 8.42 4.01
C THR A 285 -10.06 7.15 4.76
N ALA A 286 -8.91 6.58 4.38
CA ALA A 286 -8.30 5.46 5.09
C ALA A 286 -8.02 5.80 6.55
N LYS A 287 -7.50 7.02 6.81
CA LYS A 287 -7.22 7.54 8.14
C LYS A 287 -8.46 7.52 9.04
N GLY A 288 -9.58 8.08 8.59
CA GLY A 288 -10.81 8.15 9.39
C GLY A 288 -11.33 6.77 9.81
N LEU A 289 -11.21 5.76 8.93
CA LEU A 289 -11.59 4.38 9.28
C LEU A 289 -10.65 3.76 10.31
N VAL A 290 -9.35 3.99 10.18
CA VAL A 290 -8.37 3.48 11.15
C VAL A 290 -8.54 4.14 12.52
N GLU A 291 -8.77 5.46 12.56
CA GLU A 291 -9.03 6.19 13.81
C GLU A 291 -10.30 5.72 14.53
N GLU A 292 -11.35 5.35 13.79
CA GLU A 292 -12.63 4.91 14.37
C GLU A 292 -12.66 3.43 14.76
N PHE A 293 -12.06 2.55 13.93
CA PHE A 293 -12.25 1.10 14.05
C PHE A 293 -10.97 0.33 14.35
N GLY A 294 -9.81 0.97 14.27
CA GLY A 294 -8.50 0.32 14.38
C GLY A 294 -8.01 -0.30 13.07
N ALA A 295 -6.69 -0.38 12.95
CA ALA A 295 -6.00 -0.88 11.76
C ALA A 295 -6.39 -2.31 11.39
N ASP A 296 -6.45 -3.19 12.38
CA ASP A 296 -6.69 -4.61 12.17
C ASP A 296 -8.11 -4.90 11.66
N VAL A 297 -9.12 -4.13 12.11
CA VAL A 297 -10.49 -4.23 11.59
C VAL A 297 -10.52 -3.78 10.11
N VAL A 298 -9.84 -2.69 9.79
CA VAL A 298 -9.75 -2.19 8.41
C VAL A 298 -9.02 -3.21 7.52
N ARG A 299 -7.89 -3.76 7.98
CA ARG A 299 -7.17 -4.83 7.26
C ARG A 299 -8.04 -6.06 7.07
N MET A 300 -8.73 -6.53 8.12
CA MET A 300 -9.66 -7.67 8.06
C MET A 300 -10.73 -7.43 7.00
N PHE A 301 -11.33 -6.24 6.95
CA PHE A 301 -12.29 -5.89 5.92
C PHE A 301 -11.67 -5.98 4.53
N LEU A 302 -10.54 -5.29 4.29
CA LEU A 302 -9.92 -5.21 2.97
C LEU A 302 -9.48 -6.57 2.43
N MET A 303 -9.01 -7.47 3.30
CA MET A 303 -8.60 -8.84 2.97
C MET A 303 -9.74 -9.86 2.90
N SER A 304 -10.97 -9.50 3.30
CA SER A 304 -12.14 -10.40 3.27
C SER A 304 -12.56 -10.81 1.86
N ALA A 305 -12.06 -10.15 0.83
CA ALA A 305 -12.18 -10.56 -0.57
C ALA A 305 -10.80 -10.59 -1.23
N ALA A 306 -10.55 -11.56 -2.11
CA ALA A 306 -9.31 -11.63 -2.89
C ALA A 306 -9.10 -10.34 -3.70
N TYR A 307 -7.84 -9.95 -3.95
CA TYR A 307 -7.48 -8.68 -4.59
C TYR A 307 -8.15 -8.49 -5.96
N ASN A 308 -8.30 -9.56 -6.73
CA ASN A 308 -8.86 -9.55 -8.08
C ASN A 308 -10.40 -9.71 -8.10
N ARG A 309 -11.06 -9.62 -6.94
CA ARG A 309 -12.52 -9.68 -6.82
C ARG A 309 -13.08 -8.35 -6.34
N LYS A 310 -14.27 -8.02 -6.83
CA LYS A 310 -15.02 -6.89 -6.34
C LYS A 310 -15.40 -7.11 -4.88
N GLN A 311 -15.34 -6.06 -4.09
CA GLN A 311 -15.74 -6.08 -2.69
C GLN A 311 -16.77 -4.99 -2.45
N LEU A 312 -17.89 -5.36 -1.86
CA LEU A 312 -18.91 -4.42 -1.48
C LEU A 312 -18.53 -3.75 -0.15
N PHE A 313 -18.61 -2.42 -0.12
CA PHE A 313 -18.44 -1.62 1.08
C PHE A 313 -19.78 -1.07 1.53
N ASN A 314 -20.28 -1.59 2.63
CA ASN A 314 -21.44 -1.10 3.36
C ASN A 314 -21.33 -1.52 4.84
N ASP A 315 -22.26 -1.03 5.69
CA ASP A 315 -22.28 -1.30 7.13
C ASP A 315 -22.26 -2.80 7.43
N ALA A 316 -23.03 -3.60 6.71
CA ALA A 316 -23.15 -5.02 7.00
C ALA A 316 -21.84 -5.79 6.72
N THR A 317 -21.16 -5.48 5.60
CA THR A 317 -19.88 -6.14 5.26
C THR A 317 -18.76 -5.70 6.16
N PHE A 318 -18.79 -4.46 6.63
CA PHE A 318 -17.81 -3.93 7.59
C PHE A 318 -18.04 -4.51 8.99
N ASP A 319 -19.29 -4.57 9.48
CA ASP A 319 -19.66 -5.22 10.73
C ASP A 319 -19.31 -6.71 10.75
N GLU A 320 -19.40 -7.40 9.62
CA GLU A 320 -18.95 -8.78 9.50
C GLU A 320 -17.44 -8.89 9.66
N ALA A 321 -16.68 -8.01 9.03
CA ALA A 321 -15.23 -7.97 9.17
C ALA A 321 -14.80 -7.68 10.62
N LYS A 322 -15.47 -6.72 11.29
CA LYS A 322 -15.25 -6.42 12.70
C LYS A 322 -15.47 -7.66 13.58
N LYS A 323 -16.57 -8.39 13.39
CA LYS A 323 -16.86 -9.62 14.15
C LYS A 323 -15.82 -10.72 13.88
N ARG A 324 -15.33 -10.84 12.64
CA ARG A 324 -14.27 -11.79 12.29
C ARG A 324 -12.97 -11.43 12.98
N TRP A 325 -12.61 -10.15 12.99
CA TRP A 325 -11.43 -9.67 13.73
C TRP A 325 -11.57 -9.96 15.23
N GLU A 326 -12.70 -9.58 15.86
CA GLU A 326 -12.96 -9.87 17.27
C GLU A 326 -12.89 -11.37 17.59
N THR A 327 -13.29 -12.24 16.66
CA THR A 327 -13.17 -13.69 16.82
C THR A 327 -11.73 -14.13 16.76
N LEU A 328 -10.96 -13.62 15.80
CA LEU A 328 -9.55 -13.96 15.62
C LEU A 328 -8.70 -13.48 16.79
N SER A 329 -8.82 -12.20 17.18
CA SER A 329 -8.03 -11.63 18.30
C SER A 329 -8.32 -12.32 19.63
N ARG A 330 -9.59 -12.58 19.96
CA ARG A 330 -9.95 -13.33 21.17
C ARG A 330 -9.43 -14.77 21.15
N GLY A 331 -9.41 -15.40 19.97
CA GLY A 331 -8.82 -16.75 19.82
C GLY A 331 -7.33 -16.75 20.11
N TYR A 332 -6.62 -15.75 19.60
CA TYR A 332 -5.19 -15.56 19.91
C TYR A 332 -4.97 -15.26 21.40
N GLU A 333 -5.66 -14.27 21.98
CA GLU A 333 -5.57 -13.91 23.39
C GLU A 333 -5.81 -15.14 24.29
N ARG A 334 -6.84 -15.91 23.97
CA ARG A 334 -7.18 -17.13 24.68
C ARG A 334 -6.07 -18.20 24.63
N ALA A 335 -5.41 -18.35 23.46
CA ALA A 335 -4.28 -19.26 23.32
C ALA A 335 -3.10 -18.81 24.20
N VAL A 336 -2.80 -17.50 24.22
CA VAL A 336 -1.74 -16.91 25.05
C VAL A 336 -2.05 -17.10 26.54
N GLU A 337 -3.25 -16.72 27.02
CA GLU A 337 -3.68 -16.90 28.40
C GLU A 337 -3.62 -18.37 28.84
N ALA A 338 -4.04 -19.28 27.95
CA ALA A 338 -3.96 -20.70 28.24
C ALA A 338 -2.50 -21.19 28.35
N CYS A 339 -1.57 -20.72 27.49
CA CYS A 339 -0.14 -20.99 27.60
C CYS A 339 0.42 -20.50 28.94
N ASP A 340 0.10 -19.29 29.36
CA ASP A 340 0.60 -18.69 30.60
C ASP A 340 0.09 -19.40 31.85
N SER A 341 -1.07 -20.02 31.76
CA SER A 341 -1.69 -20.77 32.87
C SER A 341 -1.11 -22.17 33.12
N VAL A 342 -0.30 -22.69 32.20
CA VAL A 342 0.19 -24.08 32.23
C VAL A 342 1.67 -24.14 32.57
N ASP A 343 2.04 -25.15 33.40
CA ASP A 343 3.44 -25.50 33.59
C ASP A 343 4.05 -26.08 32.27
N ALA A 344 5.07 -25.39 31.75
CA ALA A 344 5.79 -25.79 30.55
C ALA A 344 6.35 -27.23 30.58
N SER A 345 6.47 -27.83 31.79
CA SER A 345 6.85 -29.22 32.00
C SER A 345 5.67 -30.21 31.88
N GLY A 346 4.45 -29.71 31.65
CA GLY A 346 3.22 -30.49 31.48
C GLY A 346 3.34 -31.51 30.33
N LYS A 347 2.73 -32.70 30.54
CA LYS A 347 2.77 -33.81 29.56
C LYS A 347 1.40 -34.04 28.90
N ALA A 348 0.47 -33.10 29.07
CA ALA A 348 -0.79 -33.20 28.36
C ALA A 348 -0.53 -33.11 26.84
N GLU A 349 -1.20 -33.91 26.07
CA GLU A 349 -1.12 -33.91 24.60
C GLU A 349 -2.53 -33.93 24.04
N ASP A 350 -2.83 -33.00 23.12
CA ASP A 350 -4.07 -32.96 22.38
C ASP A 350 -3.76 -33.15 20.88
N ALA A 351 -4.06 -34.36 20.40
CA ALA A 351 -3.80 -34.71 19.01
C ALA A 351 -4.66 -33.87 18.03
N ASP A 352 -5.87 -33.50 18.45
CA ASP A 352 -6.79 -32.74 17.61
C ASP A 352 -6.31 -31.28 17.46
N LEU A 353 -5.82 -30.66 18.54
CA LEU A 353 -5.23 -29.31 18.48
C LEU A 353 -3.98 -29.29 17.59
N ARG A 354 -3.06 -30.25 17.78
CA ARG A 354 -1.84 -30.32 16.96
C ARG A 354 -2.12 -30.63 15.49
N THR A 355 -3.14 -31.45 15.22
CA THR A 355 -3.60 -31.69 13.86
C THR A 355 -4.15 -30.41 13.25
N ALA A 356 -4.98 -29.64 13.97
CA ALA A 356 -5.52 -28.37 13.51
C ALA A 356 -4.42 -27.33 13.21
N VAL A 357 -3.36 -27.25 14.06
CA VAL A 357 -2.20 -26.39 13.79
C VAL A 357 -1.54 -26.74 12.46
N ALA A 358 -1.30 -28.05 12.21
CA ALA A 358 -0.69 -28.49 10.96
C ALA A 358 -1.58 -28.25 9.74
N GLU A 359 -2.88 -28.56 9.84
CA GLU A 359 -3.87 -28.34 8.77
C GLU A 359 -4.06 -26.84 8.47
N THR A 360 -4.03 -25.98 9.49
CA THR A 360 -4.08 -24.53 9.31
C THR A 360 -2.89 -24.02 8.49
N ARG A 361 -1.69 -24.45 8.83
CA ARG A 361 -0.48 -24.09 8.07
C ARG A 361 -0.57 -24.53 6.61
N GLU A 362 -1.02 -25.75 6.35
CA GLU A 362 -1.19 -26.29 5.00
C GLU A 362 -2.25 -25.49 4.22
N SER A 363 -3.44 -25.32 4.79
CA SER A 363 -4.57 -24.61 4.16
C SER A 363 -4.24 -23.14 3.88
N PHE A 364 -3.56 -22.47 4.82
CA PHE A 364 -3.11 -21.09 4.63
C PHE A 364 -2.08 -20.99 3.50
N THR A 365 -1.08 -21.88 3.50
CA THR A 365 -0.06 -21.93 2.45
C THR A 365 -0.67 -22.19 1.08
N ASP A 366 -1.64 -23.08 0.99
CA ASP A 366 -2.35 -23.38 -0.25
C ASP A 366 -3.16 -22.17 -0.72
N ALA A 367 -3.86 -21.49 0.19
CA ALA A 367 -4.61 -20.28 -0.12
C ALA A 367 -3.69 -19.15 -0.63
N MET A 368 -2.56 -18.92 0.03
CA MET A 368 -1.63 -17.87 -0.39
C MET A 368 -0.93 -18.20 -1.70
N ASN A 369 -0.66 -19.47 -1.97
CA ASN A 369 -0.12 -19.93 -3.25
C ASN A 369 -1.18 -19.97 -4.37
N ASP A 370 -2.45 -19.86 -4.04
CA ASP A 370 -3.56 -19.70 -4.96
C ASP A 370 -3.91 -18.22 -5.19
N ASP A 371 -3.05 -17.51 -5.90
CA ASP A 371 -3.29 -16.12 -6.32
C ASP A 371 -3.44 -15.14 -5.12
N PHE A 372 -2.64 -15.34 -4.07
CA PHE A 372 -2.68 -14.53 -2.85
C PHE A 372 -4.10 -14.46 -2.25
N ASN A 373 -4.77 -15.58 -2.12
CA ASN A 373 -6.18 -15.66 -1.69
C ASN A 373 -6.31 -15.42 -0.18
N THR A 374 -6.28 -14.13 0.20
CA THR A 374 -6.39 -13.69 1.59
C THR A 374 -7.66 -14.15 2.28
N ARG A 375 -8.76 -14.28 1.53
CA ARG A 375 -10.05 -14.73 2.07
C ARG A 375 -9.98 -16.16 2.63
N GLU A 376 -9.41 -17.09 1.85
CA GLU A 376 -9.25 -18.48 2.29
C GLU A 376 -8.14 -18.59 3.35
N ALA A 377 -7.10 -17.76 3.28
CA ALA A 377 -6.08 -17.67 4.32
C ALA A 377 -6.67 -17.24 5.68
N LEU A 378 -7.54 -16.23 5.69
CA LEU A 378 -8.29 -15.83 6.89
C LEU A 378 -9.22 -16.94 7.41
N ALA A 379 -9.85 -17.71 6.52
CA ALA A 379 -10.68 -18.84 6.93
C ALA A 379 -9.86 -19.91 7.66
N ALA A 380 -8.65 -20.22 7.19
CA ALA A 380 -7.75 -21.16 7.86
C ALA A 380 -7.40 -20.70 9.29
N LEU A 381 -7.12 -19.40 9.51
CA LEU A 381 -6.87 -18.90 10.86
C LEU A 381 -8.10 -18.98 11.78
N LEU A 382 -9.32 -18.78 11.26
CA LEU A 382 -10.54 -18.92 12.05
C LEU A 382 -10.84 -20.38 12.43
N GLU A 383 -10.43 -21.34 11.61
CA GLU A 383 -10.48 -22.77 11.99
C GLU A 383 -9.50 -23.08 13.15
N LEU A 384 -8.32 -22.46 13.17
CA LEU A 384 -7.39 -22.57 14.30
C LEU A 384 -8.01 -22.03 15.59
N VAL A 385 -8.70 -20.85 15.52
CA VAL A 385 -9.46 -20.32 16.66
C VAL A 385 -10.47 -21.35 17.19
N SER A 386 -11.18 -22.02 16.29
CA SER A 386 -12.17 -23.05 16.67
C SER A 386 -11.53 -24.24 17.40
N ALA A 387 -10.33 -24.65 16.97
CA ALA A 387 -9.58 -25.73 17.62
C ALA A 387 -9.04 -25.29 19.00
N VAL A 388 -8.49 -24.08 19.12
CA VAL A 388 -8.05 -23.52 20.39
C VAL A 388 -9.20 -23.42 21.38
N ASN A 389 -10.35 -22.87 20.96
CA ASN A 389 -11.53 -22.75 21.80
C ASN A 389 -12.00 -24.13 22.31
N ARG A 390 -12.08 -25.12 21.42
CA ARG A 390 -12.47 -26.48 21.82
C ARG A 390 -11.52 -27.05 22.87
N HIS A 391 -10.20 -26.95 22.62
CA HIS A 391 -9.19 -27.42 23.55
C HIS A 391 -9.32 -26.77 24.93
N THR A 392 -9.46 -25.45 24.98
CA THR A 392 -9.55 -24.68 26.23
C THR A 392 -10.89 -24.85 26.97
N ASP A 393 -11.98 -25.20 26.26
CA ASP A 393 -13.27 -25.47 26.87
C ASP A 393 -13.41 -26.89 27.42
N GLU A 394 -12.80 -27.89 26.77
CA GLU A 394 -13.06 -29.31 27.03
C GLU A 394 -11.92 -30.01 27.81
N ALA A 395 -10.68 -29.53 27.72
CA ALA A 395 -9.55 -30.17 28.36
C ALA A 395 -9.48 -29.92 29.87
N GLU A 396 -9.28 -30.99 30.66
CA GLU A 396 -8.97 -30.88 32.08
C GLU A 396 -7.57 -30.31 32.37
N THR A 397 -6.65 -30.54 31.44
CA THR A 397 -5.27 -30.03 31.44
C THR A 397 -4.89 -29.65 30.02
N TYR A 398 -4.24 -28.50 29.86
CA TYR A 398 -3.92 -27.99 28.54
C TYR A 398 -2.64 -28.60 27.95
N ASP A 399 -2.63 -28.82 26.64
CA ASP A 399 -1.43 -29.16 25.88
C ASP A 399 -0.59 -27.90 25.63
N TYR A 400 0.35 -27.65 26.56
CA TYR A 400 1.23 -26.46 26.49
C TYR A 400 1.92 -26.34 25.10
N ARG A 401 2.45 -27.46 24.60
CA ARG A 401 3.17 -27.43 23.33
C ARG A 401 2.23 -27.15 22.15
N GLY A 402 1.06 -27.77 22.12
CA GLY A 402 0.06 -27.52 21.08
C GLY A 402 -0.43 -26.07 21.09
N LEU A 403 -0.62 -25.48 22.28
CA LEU A 403 -0.99 -24.06 22.43
C LEU A 403 0.14 -23.14 22.00
N THR A 404 1.40 -23.41 22.37
CA THR A 404 2.55 -22.62 21.94
C THR A 404 2.68 -22.65 20.41
N GLU A 405 2.57 -23.83 19.78
CA GLU A 405 2.58 -23.96 18.32
C GLU A 405 1.41 -23.20 17.67
N ALA A 406 0.25 -23.10 18.32
CA ALA A 406 -0.88 -22.31 17.83
C ALA A 406 -0.63 -20.79 17.95
N VAL A 407 -0.06 -20.32 19.08
CA VAL A 407 0.34 -18.90 19.25
C VAL A 407 1.36 -18.52 18.20
N ASP A 408 2.45 -19.27 18.08
CA ASP A 408 3.49 -19.03 17.07
C ASP A 408 2.90 -18.97 15.64
N LEU A 409 1.89 -19.80 15.37
CA LEU A 409 1.23 -19.83 14.06
C LEU A 409 0.34 -18.60 13.82
N PHE A 410 -0.38 -18.11 14.83
CA PHE A 410 -1.11 -16.85 14.74
C PHE A 410 -0.18 -15.66 14.46
N GLU A 411 0.94 -15.59 15.17
CA GLU A 411 1.93 -14.53 15.01
C GLU A 411 2.58 -14.59 13.61
N GLU A 412 3.00 -15.77 13.16
CA GLU A 412 3.60 -15.95 11.84
C GLU A 412 2.59 -15.65 10.71
N LEU A 413 1.45 -16.33 10.69
CA LEU A 413 0.52 -16.24 9.57
C LEU A 413 -0.35 -14.98 9.62
N GLY A 414 -0.86 -14.63 10.80
CA GLY A 414 -1.69 -13.46 11.01
C GLY A 414 -0.85 -12.18 11.14
N GLY A 415 0.22 -12.23 11.95
CA GLY A 415 1.10 -11.08 12.20
C GLY A 415 2.05 -10.80 11.05
N ASP A 416 3.00 -11.71 10.80
CA ASP A 416 4.08 -11.43 9.84
C ASP A 416 3.60 -11.40 8.38
N ILE A 417 2.59 -12.22 8.01
CA ILE A 417 2.11 -12.34 6.63
C ILE A 417 0.88 -11.47 6.38
N LEU A 418 -0.19 -11.56 7.20
CA LEU A 418 -1.37 -10.74 6.98
C LEU A 418 -1.27 -9.34 7.62
N GLY A 419 -0.25 -9.09 8.43
CA GLY A 419 0.06 -7.79 9.02
C GLY A 419 -0.88 -7.35 10.13
N PHE A 420 -1.56 -8.29 10.81
CA PHE A 420 -2.29 -7.99 12.04
C PHE A 420 -1.31 -7.73 13.19
N THR A 421 -1.68 -6.84 14.10
CA THR A 421 -0.81 -6.52 15.23
C THR A 421 -1.00 -7.48 16.40
N PHE A 422 -2.18 -8.11 16.55
CA PHE A 422 -2.61 -8.95 17.67
C PHE A 422 -2.40 -8.36 19.07
N ALA A 423 -1.42 -7.50 19.23
CA ALA A 423 -1.29 -6.68 20.44
C ALA A 423 -2.38 -5.63 20.37
N GLY A 424 -3.23 -5.53 21.39
CA GLY A 424 -4.12 -4.41 21.54
C GLY A 424 -3.31 -3.13 21.33
N GLU A 425 -3.81 -2.18 20.58
CA GLU A 425 -3.15 -0.97 20.07
C GLU A 425 -2.42 -0.09 21.12
N HIS A 426 -2.30 -0.57 22.35
CA HIS A 426 -1.83 0.23 23.50
C HIS A 426 -0.58 -0.27 24.20
N GLU A 427 -0.07 -1.50 23.99
CA GLU A 427 1.03 -1.96 24.84
C GLU A 427 2.43 -1.73 24.27
N SER A 428 2.69 -1.82 22.96
CA SER A 428 4.06 -1.68 22.46
C SER A 428 4.49 -0.23 22.21
N ASP A 429 3.61 0.62 21.65
CA ASP A 429 3.92 2.04 21.42
C ASP A 429 3.75 2.86 22.71
N VAL A 430 2.76 2.52 23.55
CA VAL A 430 2.60 3.12 24.89
C VAL A 430 3.71 2.66 25.81
N SER A 431 4.18 1.39 25.74
CA SER A 431 5.33 0.91 26.51
C SER A 431 6.60 1.65 26.13
N LEU A 432 6.96 1.73 24.83
CA LEU A 432 8.15 2.46 24.38
C LEU A 432 8.03 3.96 24.64
N ALA A 433 6.87 4.56 24.37
CA ALA A 433 6.62 5.96 24.66
C ALA A 433 6.66 6.21 26.18
N GLY A 434 6.08 5.32 26.99
CA GLY A 434 6.15 5.33 28.44
C GLY A 434 7.60 5.24 28.93
N ASP A 435 8.38 4.28 28.44
CA ASP A 435 9.80 4.10 28.79
C ASP A 435 10.64 5.34 28.44
N VAL A 436 10.35 5.99 27.29
CA VAL A 436 11.01 7.24 26.89
C VAL A 436 10.61 8.39 27.80
N VAL A 437 9.32 8.54 28.13
CA VAL A 437 8.85 9.57 29.08
C VAL A 437 9.48 9.35 30.46
N ASP A 438 9.50 8.12 30.97
CA ASP A 438 10.16 7.76 32.22
C ASP A 438 11.66 8.07 32.21
N LEU A 439 12.35 7.86 31.08
CA LEU A 439 13.76 8.26 30.93
C LEU A 439 13.91 9.77 31.03
N VAL A 440 13.07 10.54 30.33
CA VAL A 440 13.12 12.01 30.35
C VAL A 440 12.78 12.55 31.74
N LEU A 441 11.79 11.97 32.43
CA LEU A 441 11.44 12.33 33.80
C LEU A 441 12.59 12.07 34.79
N ARG A 442 13.30 10.93 34.64
CA ARG A 442 14.51 10.66 35.42
C ARG A 442 15.62 11.69 35.17
N VAL A 443 15.85 12.09 33.91
CA VAL A 443 16.81 13.14 33.57
C VAL A 443 16.38 14.48 34.19
N ARG A 444 15.11 14.84 34.09
CA ARG A 444 14.53 16.05 34.70
C ARG A 444 14.78 16.10 36.21
N GLU A 445 14.55 14.99 36.93
CA GLU A 445 14.80 14.93 38.39
C GLU A 445 16.31 15.07 38.70
N GLN A 446 17.21 14.47 37.92
CA GLN A 446 18.65 14.65 38.09
C GLN A 446 19.07 16.12 37.89
N GLU A 447 18.49 16.83 36.93
CA GLU A 447 18.74 18.26 36.74
C GLU A 447 18.22 19.10 37.91
N ARG A 448 17.06 18.77 38.49
CA ARG A 448 16.53 19.43 39.69
C ARG A 448 17.44 19.21 40.90
N GLU A 449 17.91 17.97 41.15
CA GLU A 449 18.85 17.63 42.19
C GLU A 449 20.20 18.36 42.04
N ALA A 450 20.64 18.55 40.77
CA ALA A 450 21.86 19.33 40.45
C ALA A 450 21.66 20.85 40.57
N GLY A 451 20.42 21.33 40.80
CA GLY A 451 20.09 22.76 40.91
C GLY A 451 19.87 23.44 39.54
N ASN A 452 19.78 22.69 38.45
CA ASN A 452 19.59 23.19 37.10
C ASN A 452 18.07 23.32 36.77
N TYR A 453 17.36 24.12 37.52
CA TYR A 453 15.89 24.23 37.40
C TYR A 453 15.43 24.69 36.02
N GLU A 454 16.14 25.60 35.38
CA GLU A 454 15.79 26.10 34.04
C GLU A 454 15.74 24.94 33.00
N ARG A 455 16.72 24.01 33.05
CA ARG A 455 16.76 22.84 32.16
C ARG A 455 15.67 21.83 32.50
N ALA A 456 15.33 21.66 33.80
CA ALA A 456 14.25 20.78 34.23
C ALA A 456 12.88 21.29 33.77
N ASP A 457 12.69 22.62 33.79
CA ASP A 457 11.45 23.25 33.29
C ASP A 457 11.34 23.14 31.78
N GLU A 458 12.45 23.33 31.01
CA GLU A 458 12.47 23.10 29.56
C GLU A 458 12.04 21.67 29.19
N LEU A 459 12.55 20.64 29.88
CA LEU A 459 12.18 19.23 29.62
C LEU A 459 10.70 18.98 29.91
N ARG A 460 10.13 19.64 30.91
CA ARG A 460 8.69 19.58 31.18
C ARG A 460 7.89 20.20 30.04
N ASP A 461 8.24 21.43 29.67
CA ASP A 461 7.54 22.18 28.61
C ASP A 461 7.59 21.42 27.27
N GLU A 462 8.75 20.79 26.95
CA GLU A 462 8.89 19.94 25.75
C GLU A 462 7.98 18.71 25.79
N LEU A 463 7.84 18.03 26.95
CA LEU A 463 6.92 16.89 27.10
C LEU A 463 5.44 17.34 27.04
N GLU A 464 5.09 18.48 27.66
CA GLU A 464 3.74 19.04 27.58
C GLU A 464 3.37 19.46 26.14
N ALA A 465 4.33 19.97 25.37
CA ALA A 465 4.14 20.29 23.95
C ALA A 465 3.91 19.04 23.07
N LEU A 466 4.38 17.87 23.51
CA LEU A 466 4.13 16.58 22.88
C LEU A 466 2.82 15.91 23.36
N GLY A 467 2.04 16.57 24.22
CA GLY A 467 0.76 16.09 24.72
C GLY A 467 0.84 15.28 26.03
N VAL A 468 2.03 15.17 26.66
CA VAL A 468 2.22 14.46 27.93
C VAL A 468 1.92 15.40 29.10
N THR A 469 0.91 15.11 29.88
CA THR A 469 0.61 15.88 31.11
C THR A 469 1.37 15.31 32.30
N ILE A 470 2.16 16.15 33.01
CA ILE A 470 3.00 15.74 34.14
C ILE A 470 2.41 16.24 35.45
N GLU A 471 2.24 15.35 36.40
CA GLU A 471 1.82 15.66 37.78
C GLU A 471 2.97 15.32 38.75
N ASP A 472 3.51 16.33 39.44
CA ASP A 472 4.54 16.15 40.48
C ASP A 472 3.86 15.75 41.79
N SER A 473 4.31 14.66 42.43
CA SER A 473 3.83 14.19 43.74
C SER A 473 4.99 13.91 44.68
N ASP A 474 4.68 13.73 45.97
CA ASP A 474 5.70 13.40 47.00
C ASP A 474 6.36 12.04 46.77
N ASP A 475 5.73 11.15 46.00
CA ASP A 475 6.24 9.82 45.62
C ASP A 475 6.97 9.84 44.25
N GLY A 476 7.13 11.02 43.63
CA GLY A 476 7.76 11.24 42.34
C GLY A 476 6.78 11.74 41.26
N PRO A 477 7.31 12.14 40.08
CA PRO A 477 6.46 12.60 38.97
C PRO A 477 5.68 11.45 38.34
N THR A 478 4.41 11.70 38.02
CA THR A 478 3.54 10.82 37.24
C THR A 478 3.09 11.53 35.99
N TYR A 479 2.66 10.78 34.98
CA TYR A 479 2.26 11.37 33.68
C TYR A 479 1.04 10.68 33.09
N ARG A 480 0.42 11.38 32.11
CA ARG A 480 -0.65 10.88 31.22
C ARG A 480 -0.40 11.37 29.80
N PHE A 481 -0.68 10.50 28.83
CA PHE A 481 -0.69 10.82 27.39
C PHE A 481 -1.99 11.51 26.99
#